data_a5cb967624715cc80fb5fb2f89bfff39
#
_entry.id   a5cb967624715cc80fb5fb2f89bfff39
#
_cell.length_a   1.000
_cell.length_b   1.000
_cell.length_c   1.000
_cell.angle_alpha   90.00
_cell.angle_beta   90.00
_cell.angle_gamma   90.00
#
_symmetry.space_group_name_H-M   'P 1'
#
loop_
_entity.id
_entity.type
_entity.pdbx_description
1 polymer ?
#
loop_
_entity_poly.entity_id
_entity_poly.type
_entity_poly.pdbx_seq_one_letter_code
_entity_poly.pdbx_strand_id
1 'polypeptide(L)'
;EAIETITGTKSNHGYASYRKVISGLIPDKKYAILLSKSPSSASVLFVNGKELFKAGNISSSETECSPYVSPIYVHFYPDSKGNVELIFHVSNFLQKKGGLTDNVFFGRQESVYKYYISQNGIAWLVIGTLIILASLSILQFVLSPTRRENLYFAFLSLTLAIRVGVSGFSVFSISFASLSYS
;
A
#
# COMPACT_ATOMS: atom_id res chain seq x y z
N GLU A 1 8.12 -17.44 -10.35
CA GLU A 1 6.94 -18.33 -10.36
C GLU A 1 5.65 -17.53 -10.28
N ALA A 2 4.68 -17.85 -11.15
CA ALA A 2 3.40 -17.14 -11.20
C ALA A 2 2.48 -17.51 -10.00
N ILE A 3 1.63 -16.57 -9.59
CA ILE A 3 0.55 -16.83 -8.64
C ILE A 3 -0.59 -17.50 -9.40
N GLU A 4 -1.09 -18.60 -8.88
CA GLU A 4 -2.16 -19.36 -9.51
C GLU A 4 -3.54 -18.83 -9.07
N THR A 5 -4.44 -18.61 -10.04
CA THR A 5 -5.83 -18.25 -9.76
C THR A 5 -6.62 -19.54 -9.53
N ILE A 6 -7.16 -19.73 -8.33
CA ILE A 6 -7.92 -20.94 -7.97
C ILE A 6 -9.38 -20.79 -8.40
N THR A 7 -9.98 -19.63 -8.09
CA THR A 7 -11.38 -19.32 -8.44
C THR A 7 -11.51 -17.85 -8.73
N GLY A 8 -12.42 -17.46 -9.61
CA GLY A 8 -12.70 -16.06 -9.90
C GLY A 8 -13.54 -15.85 -11.15
N THR A 9 -13.97 -14.60 -11.31
CA THR A 9 -14.66 -14.14 -12.51
C THR A 9 -13.65 -13.72 -13.57
N LYS A 10 -13.96 -13.95 -14.85
CA LYS A 10 -13.11 -13.53 -15.98
C LYS A 10 -13.26 -12.03 -16.32
N SER A 11 -14.10 -11.31 -15.61
CA SER A 11 -14.31 -9.86 -15.81
C SER A 11 -13.45 -9.05 -14.84
N ASN A 12 -13.28 -7.75 -15.11
CA ASN A 12 -12.62 -6.83 -14.19
C ASN A 12 -13.43 -6.56 -12.90
N HIS A 13 -14.72 -6.94 -12.89
CA HIS A 13 -15.63 -6.87 -11.76
C HIS A 13 -15.96 -8.27 -11.27
N GLY A 14 -15.99 -8.46 -9.95
CA GLY A 14 -16.29 -9.72 -9.31
C GLY A 14 -15.27 -10.06 -8.23
N TYR A 15 -15.00 -11.35 -8.06
CA TYR A 15 -14.09 -11.85 -7.03
C TYR A 15 -13.09 -12.84 -7.61
N ALA A 16 -11.95 -13.00 -6.92
CA ALA A 16 -10.93 -13.98 -7.28
C ALA A 16 -10.18 -14.45 -6.03
N SER A 17 -9.70 -15.69 -6.09
CA SER A 17 -8.82 -16.27 -5.08
C SER A 17 -7.52 -16.69 -5.75
N TYR A 18 -6.42 -16.20 -5.21
CA TYR A 18 -5.07 -16.49 -5.68
C TYR A 18 -4.33 -17.29 -4.64
N ARG A 19 -3.63 -18.32 -5.05
CA ARG A 19 -2.83 -19.17 -4.17
C ARG A 19 -1.39 -19.22 -4.63
N LYS A 20 -0.46 -19.19 -3.68
CA LYS A 20 0.96 -19.41 -3.92
C LYS A 20 1.57 -20.17 -2.76
N VAL A 21 2.30 -21.24 -3.07
CA VAL A 21 3.14 -21.94 -2.11
C VAL A 21 4.59 -21.60 -2.40
N ILE A 22 5.32 -21.21 -1.37
CA ILE A 22 6.75 -20.90 -1.41
C ILE A 22 7.44 -21.91 -0.52
N SER A 23 8.45 -22.59 -1.03
CA SER A 23 9.21 -23.64 -0.34
C SER A 23 10.69 -23.28 -0.25
N GLY A 24 11.42 -23.94 0.64
CA GLY A 24 12.86 -23.75 0.82
C GLY A 24 13.23 -22.52 1.65
N LEU A 25 12.30 -22.04 2.46
CA LEU A 25 12.56 -20.96 3.40
C LEU A 25 13.20 -21.51 4.68
N ILE A 26 13.91 -20.65 5.41
CA ILE A 26 14.52 -21.00 6.69
C ILE A 26 13.45 -20.83 7.78
N PRO A 27 13.05 -21.88 8.52
CA PRO A 27 11.92 -21.83 9.46
C PRO A 27 12.05 -20.76 10.56
N ASP A 28 13.26 -20.56 11.09
CA ASP A 28 13.51 -19.60 12.19
C ASP A 28 13.72 -18.16 11.71
N LYS A 29 13.59 -17.90 10.42
CA LYS A 29 13.71 -16.55 9.86
C LYS A 29 12.35 -15.94 9.57
N LYS A 30 12.22 -14.67 9.89
CA LYS A 30 11.03 -13.89 9.65
C LYS A 30 11.01 -13.38 8.21
N TYR A 31 9.90 -13.59 7.53
CA TYR A 31 9.65 -13.11 6.18
C TYR A 31 8.53 -12.09 6.19
N ALA A 32 8.49 -11.26 5.16
CA ALA A 32 7.45 -10.26 5.00
C ALA A 32 6.94 -10.20 3.57
N ILE A 33 5.70 -9.75 3.45
CA ILE A 33 5.04 -9.37 2.19
C ILE A 33 4.71 -7.91 2.26
N LEU A 34 5.00 -7.20 1.18
CA LEU A 34 4.65 -5.82 0.97
C LEU A 34 3.93 -5.67 -0.38
N LEU A 35 2.73 -5.10 -0.33
CA LEU A 35 2.04 -4.56 -1.50
C LEU A 35 1.81 -3.08 -1.26
N SER A 36 2.22 -2.25 -2.21
CA SER A 36 2.08 -0.80 -2.11
C SER A 36 0.64 -0.32 -2.11
N LYS A 37 -0.22 -1.09 -2.75
CA LYS A 37 -1.67 -0.86 -2.77
C LYS A 37 -2.39 -2.17 -2.54
N SER A 38 -3.55 -2.10 -1.90
CA SER A 38 -4.44 -3.25 -1.81
C SER A 38 -4.83 -3.72 -3.22
N PRO A 39 -4.77 -5.03 -3.48
CA PRO A 39 -5.27 -5.58 -4.73
C PRO A 39 -6.79 -5.46 -4.73
N SER A 40 -7.33 -4.62 -5.60
CA SER A 40 -8.79 -4.45 -5.71
C SER A 40 -9.46 -3.64 -4.58
N SER A 41 -10.79 -3.60 -4.59
CA SER A 41 -11.60 -2.81 -3.66
C SER A 41 -11.62 -3.37 -2.25
N ALA A 42 -11.63 -4.70 -2.10
CA ALA A 42 -11.50 -5.38 -0.81
C ALA A 42 -10.59 -6.60 -0.94
N SER A 43 -9.83 -6.90 0.11
CA SER A 43 -8.88 -8.00 0.10
C SER A 43 -8.64 -8.60 1.49
N VAL A 44 -8.39 -9.90 1.53
CA VAL A 44 -7.93 -10.62 2.72
C VAL A 44 -6.73 -11.49 2.34
N LEU A 45 -5.72 -11.49 3.18
CA LEU A 45 -4.54 -12.34 3.05
C LEU A 45 -4.50 -13.36 4.18
N PHE A 46 -4.48 -14.63 3.79
CA PHE A 46 -4.18 -15.73 4.69
C PHE A 46 -2.76 -16.22 4.44
N VAL A 47 -2.06 -16.52 5.52
CA VAL A 47 -0.74 -17.16 5.51
C VAL A 47 -0.81 -18.41 6.37
N ASN A 48 -0.53 -19.57 5.78
CA ASN A 48 -0.64 -20.88 6.44
C ASN A 48 -2.01 -21.07 7.13
N GLY A 49 -3.09 -20.66 6.48
CA GLY A 49 -4.46 -20.72 6.99
C GLY A 49 -4.84 -19.67 8.03
N LYS A 50 -3.91 -18.82 8.48
CA LYS A 50 -4.19 -17.74 9.44
C LYS A 50 -4.43 -16.43 8.68
N GLU A 51 -5.53 -15.72 9.00
CA GLU A 51 -5.77 -14.37 8.50
C GLU A 51 -4.73 -13.41 9.11
N LEU A 52 -3.93 -12.76 8.26
CA LEU A 52 -2.93 -11.78 8.69
C LEU A 52 -3.27 -10.36 8.24
N PHE A 53 -4.15 -10.20 7.26
CA PHE A 53 -4.55 -8.89 6.78
C PHE A 53 -5.96 -8.94 6.20
N LYS A 54 -6.73 -7.91 6.50
CA LYS A 54 -8.05 -7.69 5.92
C LYS A 54 -8.25 -6.21 5.61
N ALA A 55 -8.69 -5.92 4.39
CA ALA A 55 -9.07 -4.57 3.96
C ALA A 55 -10.44 -4.62 3.29
N GLY A 56 -11.41 -3.96 3.90
CA GLY A 56 -12.79 -3.99 3.46
C GLY A 56 -13.51 -5.30 3.76
N ASN A 57 -14.70 -5.46 3.19
CA ASN A 57 -15.48 -6.69 3.27
C ASN A 57 -15.53 -7.36 1.91
N ILE A 58 -15.03 -8.60 1.85
CA ILE A 58 -15.04 -9.41 0.63
C ILE A 58 -16.42 -10.05 0.48
N SER A 59 -17.00 -9.94 -0.69
CA SER A 59 -18.21 -10.66 -1.06
C SER A 59 -18.18 -11.05 -2.53
N SER A 60 -18.96 -12.05 -2.89
CA SER A 60 -19.31 -12.38 -4.26
C SER A 60 -20.39 -11.46 -4.84
N SER A 61 -21.03 -10.64 -4.00
CA SER A 61 -22.08 -9.68 -4.34
C SER A 61 -21.57 -8.25 -4.20
N GLU A 62 -21.96 -7.39 -5.15
CA GLU A 62 -21.63 -5.97 -5.13
C GLU A 62 -22.20 -5.24 -3.90
N THR A 63 -23.41 -5.61 -3.49
CA THR A 63 -24.15 -4.97 -2.39
C THR A 63 -23.52 -5.20 -1.02
N GLU A 64 -22.79 -6.30 -0.86
CA GLU A 64 -22.15 -6.68 0.41
C GLU A 64 -20.65 -6.34 0.43
N CYS A 65 -20.08 -6.01 -0.73
CA CYS A 65 -18.68 -5.64 -0.84
C CYS A 65 -18.48 -4.21 -0.31
N SER A 66 -17.70 -4.09 0.75
CA SER A 66 -17.31 -2.78 1.29
C SER A 66 -15.85 -2.48 0.90
N PRO A 67 -15.61 -1.50 0.04
CA PRO A 67 -14.26 -1.21 -0.43
C PRO A 67 -13.43 -0.51 0.65
N TYR A 68 -12.20 -0.95 0.81
CA TYR A 68 -11.19 -0.27 1.61
C TYR A 68 -9.81 -0.56 1.03
N VAL A 69 -9.13 0.47 0.55
CA VAL A 69 -7.80 0.37 -0.06
C VAL A 69 -6.75 0.76 0.97
N SER A 70 -5.89 -0.18 1.34
CA SER A 70 -4.79 0.04 2.26
C SER A 70 -3.54 -0.70 1.76
N PRO A 71 -2.34 -0.16 1.96
CA PRO A 71 -1.12 -0.91 1.71
C PRO A 71 -1.05 -2.12 2.64
N ILE A 72 -0.49 -3.21 2.13
CA ILE A 72 -0.31 -4.45 2.88
C ILE A 72 1.16 -4.56 3.27
N TYR A 73 1.44 -4.59 4.57
CA TYR A 73 2.72 -4.99 5.12
C TYR A 73 2.47 -5.98 6.24
N VAL A 74 2.77 -7.24 6.00
CA VAL A 74 2.61 -8.31 6.98
C VAL A 74 3.90 -9.12 7.08
N HIS A 75 4.17 -9.66 8.27
CA HIS A 75 5.29 -10.52 8.52
C HIS A 75 4.85 -11.82 9.17
N PHE A 76 5.59 -12.89 8.91
CA PHE A 76 5.26 -14.23 9.35
C PHE A 76 6.51 -15.12 9.39
N TYR A 77 6.37 -16.30 9.98
CA TYR A 77 7.36 -17.36 9.94
C TYR A 77 6.89 -18.49 9.02
N PRO A 78 7.80 -19.15 8.28
CA PRO A 78 7.50 -20.39 7.59
C PRO A 78 7.08 -21.49 8.56
N ASP A 79 6.51 -22.57 8.03
CA ASP A 79 6.30 -23.79 8.80
C ASP A 79 7.63 -24.49 9.14
N SER A 80 7.57 -25.56 9.94
CA SER A 80 8.76 -26.33 10.34
C SER A 80 9.51 -26.98 9.16
N LYS A 81 8.86 -27.10 7.99
CA LYS A 81 9.44 -27.62 6.74
C LYS A 81 9.98 -26.52 5.83
N GLY A 82 9.91 -25.25 6.25
CA GLY A 82 10.32 -24.13 5.43
C GLY A 82 9.35 -23.77 4.30
N ASN A 83 8.06 -24.06 4.46
CA ASN A 83 7.04 -23.74 3.48
C ASN A 83 6.14 -22.61 4.01
N VAL A 84 5.57 -21.87 3.08
CA VAL A 84 4.55 -20.85 3.33
C VAL A 84 3.50 -20.95 2.23
N GLU A 85 2.25 -21.06 2.65
CA GLU A 85 1.10 -20.96 1.77
C GLU A 85 0.49 -19.57 1.91
N LEU A 86 0.34 -18.89 0.79
CA LEU A 86 -0.28 -17.57 0.68
C LEU A 86 -1.59 -17.71 -0.08
N ILE A 87 -2.68 -17.23 0.51
CA ILE A 87 -3.98 -17.17 -0.16
C ILE A 87 -4.48 -15.74 -0.08
N PHE A 88 -4.69 -15.12 -1.26
CA PHE A 88 -5.33 -13.83 -1.40
C PHE A 88 -6.75 -14.01 -1.90
N HIS A 89 -7.71 -13.58 -1.11
CA HIS A 89 -9.08 -13.37 -1.59
C HIS A 89 -9.26 -11.89 -1.90
N VAL A 90 -9.78 -11.60 -3.07
CA VAL A 90 -10.02 -10.23 -3.54
C VAL A 90 -11.41 -10.12 -4.14
N SER A 91 -12.05 -8.97 -3.92
CA SER A 91 -13.27 -8.61 -4.62
C SER A 91 -13.18 -7.18 -5.15
N ASN A 92 -13.68 -6.97 -6.36
CA ASN A 92 -13.70 -5.68 -7.02
C ASN A 92 -14.99 -5.47 -7.79
N PHE A 93 -15.78 -4.50 -7.37
CA PHE A 93 -17.00 -4.08 -8.05
C PHE A 93 -16.98 -2.61 -8.45
N LEU A 94 -16.02 -1.82 -7.94
CA LEU A 94 -15.95 -0.37 -8.13
C LEU A 94 -14.79 0.10 -9.01
N GLN A 95 -13.65 -0.60 -8.98
CA GLN A 95 -12.44 -0.16 -9.69
C GLN A 95 -12.41 -0.74 -11.11
N LYS A 96 -11.95 0.07 -12.08
CA LYS A 96 -11.79 -0.35 -13.48
C LYS A 96 -10.82 -1.52 -13.68
N LYS A 97 -9.86 -1.70 -12.74
CA LYS A 97 -8.90 -2.80 -12.76
C LYS A 97 -9.08 -3.58 -11.48
N GLY A 98 -9.35 -4.88 -11.60
CA GLY A 98 -9.46 -5.82 -10.50
C GLY A 98 -8.31 -6.81 -10.45
N GLY A 99 -8.22 -7.58 -9.37
CA GLY A 99 -7.20 -8.60 -9.16
C GLY A 99 -5.89 -8.09 -8.57
N LEU A 100 -4.89 -8.95 -8.54
CA LEU A 100 -3.53 -8.61 -8.10
C LEU A 100 -2.81 -7.84 -9.22
N THR A 101 -3.02 -6.53 -9.28
CA THR A 101 -2.47 -5.68 -10.33
C THR A 101 -1.11 -5.09 -10.00
N ASP A 102 -0.76 -5.01 -8.72
CA ASP A 102 0.50 -4.46 -8.25
C ASP A 102 1.55 -5.54 -7.94
N ASN A 103 2.81 -5.15 -7.94
CA ASN A 103 3.91 -6.04 -7.59
C ASN A 103 3.84 -6.45 -6.12
N VAL A 104 3.89 -7.75 -5.88
CA VAL A 104 4.03 -8.33 -4.54
C VAL A 104 5.51 -8.48 -4.24
N PHE A 105 6.00 -7.72 -3.26
CA PHE A 105 7.37 -7.85 -2.77
C PHE A 105 7.38 -8.87 -1.62
N PHE A 106 8.18 -9.92 -1.79
CA PHE A 106 8.37 -10.97 -0.80
C PHE A 106 9.86 -11.13 -0.50
N GLY A 107 10.21 -11.31 0.76
CA GLY A 107 11.59 -11.52 1.16
C GLY A 107 11.78 -11.58 2.67
N ARG A 108 13.04 -11.60 3.12
CA ARG A 108 13.35 -11.46 4.55
C ARG A 108 12.77 -10.15 5.08
N GLN A 109 12.20 -10.18 6.27
CA GLN A 109 11.55 -9.01 6.88
C GLN A 109 12.44 -7.77 6.84
N GLU A 110 13.71 -7.90 7.20
CA GLU A 110 14.66 -6.76 7.23
C GLU A 110 14.82 -6.09 5.85
N SER A 111 14.94 -6.89 4.78
CA SER A 111 15.11 -6.37 3.42
C SER A 111 13.84 -5.69 2.91
N VAL A 112 12.68 -6.31 3.15
CA VAL A 112 11.38 -5.75 2.76
C VAL A 112 11.09 -4.47 3.55
N TYR A 113 11.38 -4.46 4.84
CA TYR A 113 11.22 -3.29 5.71
C TYR A 113 12.14 -2.14 5.30
N LYS A 114 13.41 -2.44 5.00
CA LYS A 114 14.36 -1.44 4.50
C LYS A 114 13.89 -0.81 3.18
N TYR A 115 13.39 -1.64 2.26
CA TYR A 115 12.80 -1.15 1.01
C TYR A 115 11.59 -0.24 1.27
N TYR A 116 10.69 -0.68 2.14
CA TYR A 116 9.51 0.09 2.55
C TYR A 116 9.86 1.45 3.15
N ILE A 117 10.81 1.50 4.11
CA ILE A 117 11.27 2.76 4.71
C ILE A 117 11.95 3.66 3.68
N SER A 118 12.78 3.09 2.79
CA SER A 118 13.45 3.86 1.74
C SER A 118 12.46 4.58 0.83
N GLN A 119 11.39 3.91 0.40
CA GLN A 119 10.36 4.50 -0.44
C GLN A 119 9.59 5.61 0.30
N ASN A 120 9.25 5.39 1.56
CA ASN A 120 8.60 6.40 2.39
C ASN A 120 9.53 7.58 2.69
N GLY A 121 10.81 7.33 2.94
CA GLY A 121 11.80 8.37 3.19
C GLY A 121 11.93 9.37 2.03
N ILE A 122 11.94 8.88 0.79
CA ILE A 122 11.94 9.73 -0.42
C ILE A 122 10.69 10.62 -0.45
N ALA A 123 9.51 10.05 -0.19
CA ALA A 123 8.27 10.82 -0.19
C ALA A 123 8.28 11.92 0.88
N TRP A 124 8.72 11.62 2.09
CA TRP A 124 8.87 12.62 3.16
C TRP A 124 9.87 13.72 2.81
N LEU A 125 10.99 13.39 2.16
CA LEU A 125 11.98 14.35 1.70
C LEU A 125 11.37 15.32 0.67
N VAL A 126 10.61 14.79 -0.30
CA VAL A 126 9.93 15.62 -1.30
C VAL A 126 8.89 16.53 -0.64
N ILE A 127 8.07 16.01 0.26
CA ILE A 127 7.07 16.79 1.00
C ILE A 127 7.75 17.91 1.80
N GLY A 128 8.83 17.60 2.54
CA GLY A 128 9.58 18.59 3.31
C GLY A 128 10.16 19.70 2.43
N THR A 129 10.73 19.35 1.29
CA THR A 129 11.26 20.31 0.32
C THR A 129 10.16 21.23 -0.22
N LEU A 130 8.99 20.68 -0.58
CA LEU A 130 7.86 21.47 -1.07
C LEU A 130 7.29 22.42 0.00
N ILE A 131 7.27 22.00 1.27
CA ILE A 131 6.85 22.85 2.39
C ILE A 131 7.83 24.02 2.58
N ILE A 132 9.14 23.76 2.52
CA ILE A 132 10.15 24.80 2.62
C ILE A 132 10.01 25.81 1.48
N LEU A 133 9.85 25.34 0.24
CA LEU A 133 9.64 26.21 -0.93
C LEU A 133 8.38 27.06 -0.78
N ALA A 134 7.27 26.48 -0.31
CA ALA A 134 6.05 27.23 -0.04
C ALA A 134 6.25 28.31 1.02
N SER A 135 6.94 27.98 2.10
CA SER A 135 7.23 28.92 3.19
C SER A 135 8.10 30.10 2.73
N LEU A 136 9.15 29.83 1.95
CA LEU A 136 9.99 30.87 1.37
C LEU A 136 9.22 31.78 0.40
N SER A 137 8.32 31.21 -0.39
CA SER A 137 7.49 31.97 -1.32
C SER A 137 6.48 32.85 -0.60
N ILE A 138 5.88 32.38 0.49
CA ILE A 138 5.02 33.18 1.35
C ILE A 138 5.82 34.34 1.99
N LEU A 139 7.02 34.05 2.49
CA LEU A 139 7.88 35.09 3.07
C LEU A 139 8.23 36.15 2.03
N GLN A 140 8.60 35.79 0.82
CA GLN A 140 8.87 36.73 -0.28
C GLN A 140 7.64 37.57 -0.64
N PHE A 141 6.45 36.99 -0.62
CA PHE A 141 5.22 37.75 -0.84
C PHE A 141 4.95 38.72 0.26
N VAL A 142 5.17 38.37 1.54
CA VAL A 142 5.02 39.31 2.69
C VAL A 142 5.98 40.49 2.60
N LEU A 143 7.23 40.23 2.17
CA LEU A 143 8.25 41.27 2.00
C LEU A 143 8.02 42.15 0.76
N SER A 144 7.37 41.60 -0.28
CA SER A 144 7.12 42.30 -1.54
C SER A 144 5.71 41.95 -2.07
N PRO A 145 4.64 42.55 -1.54
CA PRO A 145 3.24 42.20 -1.87
C PRO A 145 2.84 42.46 -3.33
N THR A 146 3.63 43.23 -4.06
CA THR A 146 3.41 43.51 -5.48
C THR A 146 3.66 42.26 -6.37
N ARG A 147 4.44 41.33 -5.90
CA ARG A 147 4.80 40.09 -6.61
C ARG A 147 3.83 38.94 -6.29
N ARG A 148 2.65 38.99 -6.87
CA ARG A 148 1.59 37.98 -6.64
C ARG A 148 1.97 36.57 -7.13
N GLU A 149 2.91 36.46 -8.05
CA GLU A 149 3.46 35.18 -8.53
C GLU A 149 4.01 34.30 -7.38
N ASN A 150 4.59 34.90 -6.35
CA ASN A 150 5.10 34.17 -5.18
C ASN A 150 3.97 33.47 -4.42
N LEU A 151 2.80 34.08 -4.34
CA LEU A 151 1.63 33.49 -3.70
C LEU A 151 1.12 32.28 -4.49
N TYR A 152 1.04 32.40 -5.82
CA TYR A 152 0.62 31.29 -6.67
C TYR A 152 1.60 30.11 -6.60
N PHE A 153 2.91 30.39 -6.55
CA PHE A 153 3.92 29.37 -6.40
C PHE A 153 3.83 28.66 -5.03
N ALA A 154 3.54 29.39 -3.95
CA ALA A 154 3.30 28.79 -2.64
C ALA A 154 2.09 27.83 -2.66
N PHE A 155 0.97 28.25 -3.25
CA PHE A 155 -0.20 27.38 -3.40
C PHE A 155 0.08 26.13 -4.23
N LEU A 156 0.81 26.29 -5.34
CA LEU A 156 1.22 25.17 -6.18
C LEU A 156 2.06 24.16 -5.38
N SER A 157 3.06 24.67 -4.66
CA SER A 157 3.95 23.79 -3.84
C SER A 157 3.19 23.06 -2.75
N LEU A 158 2.25 23.71 -2.05
CA LEU A 158 1.40 23.05 -1.05
C LEU A 158 0.48 22.01 -1.67
N THR A 159 -0.13 22.30 -2.81
CA THR A 159 -0.99 21.35 -3.52
C THR A 159 -0.21 20.11 -3.95
N LEU A 160 1.02 20.29 -4.45
CA LEU A 160 1.90 19.18 -4.81
C LEU A 160 2.33 18.37 -3.58
N ALA A 161 2.64 19.03 -2.45
CA ALA A 161 2.98 18.34 -1.20
C ALA A 161 1.83 17.46 -0.71
N ILE A 162 0.59 17.96 -0.70
CA ILE A 162 -0.61 17.19 -0.37
C ILE A 162 -0.78 16.02 -1.35
N ARG A 163 -0.64 16.26 -2.65
CA ARG A 163 -0.75 15.21 -3.67
C ARG A 163 0.27 14.09 -3.45
N VAL A 164 1.53 14.42 -3.16
CA VAL A 164 2.58 13.41 -2.87
C VAL A 164 2.21 12.62 -1.61
N GLY A 165 1.70 13.27 -0.57
CA GLY A 165 1.28 12.60 0.67
C GLY A 165 0.10 11.64 0.48
N VAL A 166 -0.81 11.94 -0.45
CA VAL A 166 -1.99 11.12 -0.72
C VAL A 166 -1.72 10.04 -1.79
N SER A 167 -0.91 10.35 -2.83
CA SER A 167 -0.70 9.45 -3.97
C SER A 167 0.47 8.50 -3.81
N GLY A 168 1.42 8.76 -2.90
CA GLY A 168 2.55 7.88 -2.62
C GLY A 168 2.13 6.56 -1.97
N PHE A 169 3.03 5.89 -1.29
CA PHE A 169 2.76 4.70 -0.45
C PHE A 169 1.78 4.97 0.71
N SER A 170 0.76 5.80 0.49
CA SER A 170 -0.17 6.29 1.52
C SER A 170 0.58 6.70 2.79
N VAL A 171 1.57 7.60 2.64
CA VAL A 171 2.45 8.04 3.73
C VAL A 171 1.64 8.40 4.97
N PHE A 172 0.47 9.01 4.77
CA PHE A 172 -0.45 9.34 5.86
C PHE A 172 -1.18 8.13 6.45
N SER A 173 -1.64 7.16 5.64
CA SER A 173 -2.40 6.00 6.15
C SER A 173 -1.53 5.08 7.01
N ILE A 174 -0.25 4.98 6.71
CA ILE A 174 0.70 4.15 7.44
C ILE A 174 1.10 4.80 8.76
N SER A 175 1.32 6.11 8.78
CA SER A 175 1.64 6.85 10.00
C SER A 175 0.50 6.81 11.01
N PHE A 176 -0.76 6.80 10.56
CA PHE A 176 -1.92 6.65 11.44
C PHE A 176 -2.15 5.21 11.89
N ALA A 177 -1.89 4.20 11.03
CA ALA A 177 -2.01 2.80 11.42
C ALA A 177 -0.99 2.39 12.51
N SER A 178 0.23 2.93 12.47
CA SER A 178 1.25 2.65 13.50
C SER A 178 0.87 3.21 14.88
N LEU A 179 0.07 4.26 14.95
CA LEU A 179 -0.40 4.86 16.20
C LEU A 179 -1.56 4.11 16.85
N SER A 180 -2.27 3.26 16.10
CA SER A 180 -3.42 2.49 16.62
C SER A 180 -3.04 1.11 17.19
N TYR A 181 -1.78 0.68 17.07
CA TYR A 181 -1.27 -0.61 17.54
C TYR A 181 -0.19 -0.51 18.64
N SER A 182 -0.01 0.68 19.26
CA SER A 182 0.87 0.87 20.43
C SER A 182 0.10 0.80 21.74
#